data_7b4cceb0ca0c94295e36233b596d4d28
#
_entry.id   7b4cceb0ca0c94295e36233b596d4d28
#
_cell.length_a   1.000
_cell.length_b   1.000
_cell.length_c   1.000
_cell.angle_alpha   90.00
_cell.angle_beta   90.00
_cell.angle_gamma   90.00
#
_symmetry.space_group_name_H-M   'P 1'
#
loop_
_entity.id
_entity.type
_entity.pdbx_description
1 polymer ?
#
loop_
_entity_poly.entity_id
_entity_poly.type
_entity_poly.pdbx_seq_one_letter_code
_entity_poly.pdbx_strand_id
1 'polypeptide(L)'
;MNKKVLSKILLCFIFLSFISMVVVFINTGISLYQLENTEIDTSNDIFPGAFVIGAVFSSIGLWLGFVIISGITSSIGLVCSFVNVKITRNSIIHRISKAFLYFYFVVLLLIFFLFVVFVFCVF
;
A
#
# COMPACT_ATOMS: atom_id res chain seq x y z
N MET A 1 -31.84 4.65 -0.79
CA MET A 1 -30.76 5.61 -1.00
C MET A 1 -30.62 5.94 -2.47
N ASN A 2 -30.50 7.22 -2.80
CA ASN A 2 -30.36 7.64 -4.19
C ASN A 2 -28.99 7.18 -4.73
N LYS A 3 -28.99 6.63 -5.96
CA LYS A 3 -27.77 6.16 -6.61
C LYS A 3 -26.71 7.27 -6.77
N LYS A 4 -27.15 8.52 -6.99
CA LYS A 4 -26.23 9.67 -7.09
C LYS A 4 -25.48 9.92 -5.78
N VAL A 5 -26.18 9.84 -4.64
CA VAL A 5 -25.58 10.03 -3.33
C VAL A 5 -24.61 8.88 -3.02
N LEU A 6 -25.02 7.64 -3.30
CA LEU A 6 -24.18 6.47 -3.11
C LEU A 6 -22.90 6.56 -3.96
N SER A 7 -23.03 6.99 -5.21
CA SER A 7 -21.88 7.18 -6.10
C SER A 7 -20.88 8.20 -5.55
N LYS A 8 -21.36 9.31 -5.00
CA LYS A 8 -20.52 10.34 -4.39
C LYS A 8 -19.80 9.82 -3.14
N ILE A 9 -20.50 9.07 -2.31
CA ILE A 9 -19.91 8.44 -1.11
C ILE A 9 -18.82 7.46 -1.52
N LEU A 10 -19.08 6.60 -2.50
CA LEU A 10 -18.08 5.65 -3.00
C LEU A 10 -16.86 6.36 -3.58
N LEU A 11 -17.08 7.47 -4.29
CA LEU A 11 -15.97 8.27 -4.83
C LEU A 11 -15.12 8.84 -3.70
N CYS A 12 -15.73 9.32 -2.62
CA CYS A 12 -14.99 9.77 -1.43
C CYS A 12 -14.14 8.65 -0.83
N PHE A 13 -14.69 7.44 -0.72
CA PHE A 13 -13.92 6.29 -0.23
C PHE A 13 -12.75 5.94 -1.16
N ILE A 14 -12.94 6.04 -2.47
CA ILE A 14 -11.88 5.82 -3.45
C ILE A 14 -10.72 6.81 -3.23
N PHE A 15 -11.04 8.10 -3.08
CA PHE A 15 -10.02 9.12 -2.83
C PHE A 15 -9.35 8.94 -1.48
N LEU A 16 -10.11 8.59 -0.44
CA LEU A 16 -9.54 8.32 0.89
C LEU A 16 -8.57 7.13 0.84
N SER A 17 -8.94 6.07 0.14
CA SER A 17 -8.07 4.90 -0.04
C SER A 17 -6.79 5.28 -0.78
N PHE A 18 -6.89 6.11 -1.81
CA PHE A 18 -5.73 6.59 -2.56
C PHE A 18 -4.80 7.42 -1.67
N ILE A 19 -5.35 8.37 -0.92
CA ILE A 19 -4.56 9.22 -0.01
C ILE A 19 -3.88 8.36 1.05
N SER A 20 -4.60 7.41 1.65
CA SER A 20 -4.04 6.49 2.64
C SER A 20 -2.88 5.69 2.08
N MET A 21 -3.01 5.20 0.85
CA MET A 21 -1.97 4.44 0.18
C MET A 21 -0.73 5.29 -0.07
N VAL A 22 -0.89 6.54 -0.50
CA VAL A 22 0.21 7.48 -0.70
C VAL A 22 0.91 7.78 0.62
N VAL A 23 0.15 8.03 1.69
CA VAL A 23 0.72 8.29 3.02
C VAL A 23 1.51 7.09 3.52
N VAL A 24 0.99 5.90 3.38
CA VAL A 24 1.69 4.67 3.79
C VAL A 24 2.98 4.49 2.98
N PHE A 25 2.92 4.74 1.68
CA PHE A 25 4.09 4.65 0.81
C PHE A 25 5.19 5.64 1.24
N ILE A 26 4.82 6.90 1.51
CA ILE A 26 5.77 7.92 1.95
C ILE A 26 6.37 7.55 3.31
N ASN A 27 5.54 7.15 4.28
CA ASN A 27 6.01 6.76 5.61
C ASN A 27 6.97 5.58 5.55
N THR A 28 6.67 4.58 4.75
CA THR A 28 7.53 3.41 4.59
C THR A 28 8.86 3.80 3.95
N GLY A 29 8.83 4.66 2.93
CA GLY A 29 10.03 5.15 2.28
C GLY A 29 10.93 5.93 3.23
N ILE A 30 10.35 6.83 4.05
CA ILE A 30 11.09 7.60 5.04
C ILE A 30 11.69 6.66 6.10
N SER A 31 10.92 5.70 6.58
CA SER A 31 11.38 4.76 7.60
C SER A 31 12.54 3.90 7.09
N LEU A 32 12.44 3.41 5.86
CA LEU A 32 13.52 2.63 5.23
C LEU A 32 14.77 3.49 5.01
N TYR A 33 14.59 4.75 4.59
CA TYR A 33 15.71 5.67 4.40
C TYR A 33 16.42 5.94 5.72
N GLN A 34 15.69 6.19 6.81
CA GLN A 34 16.27 6.40 8.13
C GLN A 34 17.01 5.17 8.61
N LEU A 35 16.43 3.99 8.41
CA LEU A 35 17.06 2.73 8.80
C LEU A 35 18.36 2.49 8.03
N GLU A 36 18.36 2.79 6.73
CA GLU A 36 19.54 2.63 5.86
C GLU A 36 20.65 3.59 6.23
N ASN A 37 20.31 4.82 6.64
CA ASN A 37 21.30 5.85 7.01
C ASN A 37 21.68 5.83 8.48
N THR A 38 21.13 4.92 9.28
CA THR A 38 21.55 4.75 10.66
C THR A 38 22.97 4.18 10.67
N GLU A 39 23.91 4.94 11.24
CA GLU A 39 25.28 4.46 11.39
C GLU A 39 25.33 3.34 12.42
N ILE A 40 25.83 2.20 11.96
CA ILE A 40 26.00 1.03 12.83
C ILE A 40 27.38 1.15 13.46
N ASP A 41 27.43 1.65 14.69
CA ASP A 41 28.66 1.65 15.48
C ASP A 41 28.75 0.34 16.24
N THR A 42 29.50 -0.61 15.69
CA THR A 42 29.70 -1.92 16.28
C THR A 42 30.92 -1.97 17.18
N SER A 43 31.66 -0.86 17.33
CA SER A 43 32.90 -0.83 18.10
C SER A 43 32.70 -1.08 19.61
N ASN A 44 31.54 -0.72 20.14
CA ASN A 44 31.22 -0.88 21.56
C ASN A 44 30.25 -2.03 21.82
N ASP A 45 29.83 -2.76 20.80
CA ASP A 45 28.86 -3.84 20.96
C ASP A 45 29.55 -5.15 21.32
N ILE A 46 29.01 -5.83 22.33
CA ILE A 46 29.46 -7.17 22.72
C ILE A 46 29.09 -8.19 21.65
N PHE A 47 27.94 -8.00 21.01
CA PHE A 47 27.43 -8.85 19.95
C PHE A 47 27.10 -8.02 18.71
N PRO A 48 28.10 -7.69 17.85
CA PRO A 48 27.85 -6.87 16.65
C PRO A 48 26.79 -7.49 15.72
N GLY A 49 26.75 -8.82 15.63
CA GLY A 49 25.79 -9.53 14.80
C GLY A 49 24.35 -9.34 15.25
N ALA A 50 24.09 -9.11 16.54
CA ALA A 50 22.74 -8.88 17.05
C ALA A 50 22.14 -7.59 16.51
N PHE A 51 22.94 -6.53 16.36
CA PHE A 51 22.48 -5.27 15.79
C PHE A 51 22.10 -5.42 14.31
N VAL A 52 22.92 -6.12 13.54
CA VAL A 52 22.64 -6.40 12.12
C VAL A 52 21.37 -7.22 11.97
N ILE A 53 21.19 -8.25 12.81
CA ILE A 53 19.96 -9.07 12.81
C ILE A 53 18.74 -8.20 13.13
N GLY A 54 18.84 -7.33 14.14
CA GLY A 54 17.77 -6.41 14.50
C GLY A 54 17.40 -5.48 13.34
N ALA A 55 18.38 -4.93 12.63
CA ALA A 55 18.14 -4.08 11.46
C ALA A 55 17.44 -4.84 10.33
N VAL A 56 17.85 -6.08 10.07
CA VAL A 56 17.21 -6.93 9.05
C VAL A 56 15.76 -7.23 9.43
N PHE A 57 15.48 -7.62 10.67
CA PHE A 57 14.13 -7.87 11.14
C PHE A 57 13.26 -6.62 11.07
N SER A 58 13.80 -5.43 11.39
CA SER A 58 13.08 -4.17 11.27
C SER A 58 12.71 -3.87 9.82
N SER A 59 13.63 -4.09 8.86
CA SER A 59 13.38 -3.93 7.44
C SER A 59 12.28 -4.86 6.95
N ILE A 60 12.32 -6.13 7.35
CA ILE A 60 11.30 -7.12 7.00
C ILE A 60 9.94 -6.70 7.54
N GLY A 61 9.89 -6.24 8.80
CA GLY A 61 8.66 -5.76 9.42
C GLY A 61 8.05 -4.58 8.67
N LEU A 62 8.87 -3.61 8.26
CA LEU A 62 8.41 -2.47 7.47
C LEU A 62 7.84 -2.89 6.12
N TRP A 63 8.52 -3.79 5.42
CA TRP A 63 8.04 -4.30 4.14
C TRP A 63 6.73 -5.07 4.28
N LEU A 64 6.62 -5.95 5.28
CA LEU A 64 5.40 -6.71 5.54
C LEU A 64 4.25 -5.78 5.91
N GLY A 65 4.49 -4.80 6.78
CA GLY A 65 3.49 -3.80 7.13
C GLY A 65 3.00 -3.02 5.91
N PHE A 66 3.93 -2.57 5.07
CA PHE A 66 3.60 -1.87 3.83
C PHE A 66 2.73 -2.73 2.91
N VAL A 67 3.13 -3.98 2.68
CA VAL A 67 2.39 -4.89 1.79
C VAL A 67 0.97 -5.14 2.33
N ILE A 68 0.84 -5.42 3.63
CA ILE A 68 -0.45 -5.72 4.25
C ILE A 68 -1.38 -4.49 4.17
N ILE A 69 -0.91 -3.32 4.61
CA ILE A 69 -1.73 -2.10 4.64
C ILE A 69 -2.10 -1.67 3.22
N SER A 70 -1.14 -1.68 2.30
CA SER A 70 -1.39 -1.34 0.90
C SER A 70 -2.36 -2.32 0.24
N GLY A 71 -2.23 -3.60 0.55
CA GLY A 71 -3.12 -4.63 0.03
C GLY A 71 -4.56 -4.43 0.49
N ILE A 72 -4.77 -4.17 1.78
CA ILE A 72 -6.10 -3.91 2.34
C ILE A 72 -6.70 -2.63 1.74
N THR A 73 -5.92 -1.55 1.70
CA THR A 73 -6.36 -0.26 1.18
C THR A 73 -6.72 -0.35 -0.30
N SER A 74 -5.89 -1.02 -1.09
CA SER A 74 -6.13 -1.22 -2.53
C SER A 74 -7.35 -2.09 -2.78
N SER A 75 -7.57 -3.12 -1.94
CA SER A 75 -8.76 -3.97 -2.05
C SER A 75 -10.04 -3.18 -1.81
N ILE A 76 -10.06 -2.34 -0.77
CA ILE A 76 -11.20 -1.48 -0.49
C ILE A 76 -11.44 -0.51 -1.66
N GLY A 77 -10.38 0.13 -2.17
CA GLY A 77 -10.46 1.04 -3.30
C GLY A 77 -10.97 0.35 -4.56
N LEU A 78 -10.49 -0.87 -4.81
CA LEU A 78 -10.91 -1.66 -5.97
C LEU A 78 -12.40 -2.00 -5.91
N VAL A 79 -12.88 -2.48 -4.76
CA VAL A 79 -14.29 -2.82 -4.59
C VAL A 79 -15.17 -1.59 -4.73
N CYS A 80 -14.82 -0.48 -4.11
CA CYS A 80 -15.57 0.77 -4.23
C CYS A 80 -15.60 1.27 -5.67
N SER A 81 -14.48 1.21 -6.38
CA SER A 81 -14.41 1.61 -7.80
C SER A 81 -15.27 0.71 -8.68
N PHE A 82 -15.23 -0.59 -8.46
CA PHE A 82 -16.01 -1.57 -9.23
C PHE A 82 -17.51 -1.33 -9.05
N VAL A 83 -17.96 -1.17 -7.81
CA VAL A 83 -19.37 -0.88 -7.53
C VAL A 83 -19.78 0.45 -8.14
N ASN A 84 -18.93 1.47 -8.03
CA ASN A 84 -19.22 2.78 -8.58
C ASN A 84 -19.33 2.76 -10.11
N VAL A 85 -18.48 2.02 -10.80
CA VAL A 85 -18.55 1.84 -12.26
C VAL A 85 -19.87 1.19 -12.66
N LYS A 86 -20.36 0.23 -11.86
CA LYS A 86 -21.64 -0.43 -12.14
C LYS A 86 -22.84 0.49 -11.91
N ILE A 87 -22.76 1.37 -10.92
CA ILE A 87 -23.88 2.26 -10.57
C ILE A 87 -23.97 3.44 -11.54
N THR A 88 -22.83 4.02 -11.91
CA THR A 88 -22.77 5.20 -12.76
C THR A 88 -22.60 4.80 -14.22
N ARG A 89 -23.37 5.44 -15.13
CA ARG A 89 -23.23 5.23 -16.57
C ARG A 89 -23.07 6.58 -17.26
N ASN A 90 -22.11 6.68 -18.17
CA ASN A 90 -21.91 7.82 -19.06
C ASN A 90 -21.71 9.16 -18.36
N SER A 91 -21.13 9.17 -17.16
CA SER A 91 -20.82 10.39 -16.41
C SER A 91 -19.32 10.53 -16.20
N ILE A 92 -18.91 11.74 -15.78
CA ILE A 92 -17.51 12.01 -15.43
C ILE A 92 -17.10 11.09 -14.28
N ILE A 93 -18.00 10.86 -13.33
CA ILE A 93 -17.76 9.97 -12.18
C ILE A 93 -17.47 8.55 -12.66
N HIS A 94 -18.20 8.07 -13.68
CA HIS A 94 -17.96 6.75 -14.26
C HIS A 94 -16.53 6.64 -14.82
N ARG A 95 -16.09 7.67 -15.56
CA ARG A 95 -14.73 7.68 -16.13
C ARG A 95 -13.66 7.69 -15.06
N ILE A 96 -13.83 8.52 -14.04
CA ILE A 96 -12.91 8.61 -12.91
C ILE A 96 -12.84 7.27 -12.17
N SER A 97 -14.00 6.67 -11.85
CA SER A 97 -14.08 5.39 -11.16
C SER A 97 -13.44 4.28 -11.97
N LYS A 98 -13.64 4.28 -13.29
CA LYS A 98 -13.02 3.29 -14.18
C LYS A 98 -11.50 3.42 -14.19
N ALA A 99 -10.98 4.66 -14.22
CA ALA A 99 -9.55 4.91 -14.16
C ALA A 99 -8.96 4.41 -12.83
N PHE A 100 -9.61 4.71 -11.71
CA PHE A 100 -9.17 4.22 -10.41
C PHE A 100 -9.27 2.70 -10.30
N LEU A 101 -10.27 2.09 -10.92
CA LEU A 101 -10.42 0.63 -10.95
C LEU A 101 -9.19 -0.03 -11.59
N TYR A 102 -8.77 0.46 -12.75
CA TYR A 102 -7.57 -0.03 -13.42
C TYR A 102 -6.32 0.22 -12.59
N PHE A 103 -6.22 1.41 -12.01
CA PHE A 103 -5.08 1.77 -11.16
C PHE A 103 -4.95 0.82 -9.97
N TYR A 104 -6.03 0.60 -9.22
CA TYR A 104 -6.00 -0.30 -8.07
C TYR A 104 -5.74 -1.75 -8.46
N PHE A 105 -6.27 -2.17 -9.61
CA PHE A 105 -6.01 -3.51 -10.11
C PHE A 105 -4.52 -3.72 -10.40
N VAL A 106 -3.89 -2.76 -11.06
CA VAL A 106 -2.45 -2.81 -11.35
C VAL A 106 -1.63 -2.78 -10.05
N VAL A 107 -2.01 -1.92 -9.10
CA VAL A 107 -1.33 -1.82 -7.82
C VAL A 107 -1.42 -3.15 -7.05
N LEU A 108 -2.59 -3.78 -7.03
CA LEU A 108 -2.76 -5.08 -6.38
C LEU A 108 -1.90 -6.16 -7.03
N LEU A 109 -1.80 -6.17 -8.35
CA LEU A 109 -0.93 -7.11 -9.06
C LEU A 109 0.53 -6.89 -8.69
N LEU A 110 0.97 -5.63 -8.62
CA LEU A 110 2.33 -5.30 -8.21
C LEU A 110 2.61 -5.70 -6.77
N ILE A 111 1.68 -5.45 -5.87
CA ILE A 111 1.82 -5.83 -4.45
C ILE A 111 1.90 -7.35 -4.33
N PHE A 112 1.05 -8.08 -5.04
CA PHE A 112 1.06 -9.54 -5.06
C PHE A 112 2.40 -10.06 -5.58
N PHE A 113 2.90 -9.48 -6.67
CA PHE A 113 4.20 -9.85 -7.25
C PHE A 113 5.32 -9.60 -6.26
N LEU A 114 5.34 -8.44 -5.60
CA LEU A 114 6.35 -8.11 -4.59
C LEU A 114 6.29 -9.08 -3.40
N PHE A 115 5.09 -9.47 -2.99
CA PHE A 115 4.90 -10.44 -1.91
C PHE A 115 5.47 -11.80 -2.29
N VAL A 116 5.20 -12.27 -3.51
CA VAL A 116 5.72 -13.55 -4.01
C VAL A 116 7.25 -13.52 -4.08
N VAL A 117 7.83 -12.44 -4.61
CA VAL A 117 9.28 -12.27 -4.67
C VAL A 117 9.88 -12.28 -3.27
N PHE A 118 9.25 -11.58 -2.33
CA PHE A 118 9.71 -11.53 -0.93
C PHE A 118 9.71 -12.94 -0.31
N VAL A 119 8.64 -13.70 -0.51
CA VAL A 119 8.53 -15.07 0.02
C VAL A 119 9.62 -15.95 -0.57
N PHE A 120 9.87 -15.87 -1.87
CA PHE A 120 10.93 -16.65 -2.51
C PHE A 120 12.33 -16.24 -2.04
N CYS A 121 12.55 -14.97 -1.75
CA CYS A 121 13.85 -14.50 -1.30
C CYS A 121 14.13 -14.86 0.17
N VAL A 122 13.10 -14.90 1.00
CA VAL A 122 13.24 -15.18 2.44
C VAL A 122 13.17 -16.68 2.73
N PHE A 123 12.34 -17.40 2.01
CA PHE A 123 12.14 -18.84 2.15
C PHE A 123 12.66 -19.57 0.92
#